data_1d66f6415af8467f5ce12b623a6d1f58
#
_entry.id   1d66f6415af8467f5ce12b623a6d1f58
#
_cell.length_a   1.000
_cell.length_b   1.000
_cell.length_c   1.000
_cell.angle_alpha   90.00
_cell.angle_beta   90.00
_cell.angle_gamma   90.00
#
_symmetry.space_group_name_H-M   'P 1'
#
loop_
_entity.id
_entity.type
_entity.pdbx_description
1 polymer ?
#
loop_
_entity_poly.entity_id
_entity_poly.type
_entity_poly.pdbx_seq_one_letter_code
_entity_poly.pdbx_strand_id
1 'polypeptide(L)'
;MLRSPATKAKPTRQRGVKIDHVWMLSYECAGIAQAGGLGEAVAGLARTLSSDYGLRVTVLLPSHGRHSDPRLKEAYCLREETRFIGQGSRLGVNRVSYRFLSGVETGVHNNVHFVLVKGLDAPTSHWLNNPVLYDHDLTFEKMALFARTVKLYSEYLLSMQRQTELPDLVHAHDWHMVPAGVALKQHLRDRGSPIPLVFTVHLLSHITLPWHYGSEDWCGIKDFPHRVRLSQKRTRTLNSRQLWEGQCGNSLERFGSYEADYVTSVSETYLTHDVLSYFGNVIKGKSGHVYNGCDWNYGSIESAVLTEQQAVTVGPQPAVGSVNRWDLRRVLLTSAIAQRSGPEGGDNFTGFSADTANSRVGKSVEPFQSDGPLVLMTGRLSPQKGADLLLDAVPIVTKAVPSAKFLLFLLPSNDQVQMKAITAEASSYPDNVRIILAKNRPIYMMSHLSADAYAMPSRSEPFGISALEAMATGNPVVGSDIGGIRETVADLTTHNEAGTGILFPVEDTKALADSLISLLLVMQIDEQTQRGDLDSIDLSRRMPIKLVAEMVGRDPRLGTTIRESCKLRVDLNFRWKNAGRMALDRYEATMNLVARPSSLAKGIRG
;
A
#
# COMPACT_ATOMS: atom_id res chain seq x y z
N MET A 1 21.54 0.16 60.11
CA MET A 1 22.36 0.65 58.97
C MET A 1 22.02 -0.16 57.74
N LEU A 2 21.06 0.31 56.96
CA LEU A 2 20.63 -0.31 55.69
C LEU A 2 21.27 0.46 54.53
N ARG A 3 22.10 -0.21 53.75
CA ARG A 3 22.73 0.36 52.55
C ARG A 3 21.69 0.46 51.42
N SER A 4 21.53 1.67 50.92
CA SER A 4 20.75 2.01 49.70
C SER A 4 21.38 1.38 48.45
N PRO A 5 20.62 0.84 47.51
CA PRO A 5 21.17 0.32 46.26
C PRO A 5 21.52 1.45 45.31
N ALA A 6 22.70 1.34 44.71
CA ALA A 6 23.25 2.26 43.75
C ALA A 6 22.35 2.39 42.49
N THR A 7 21.96 3.60 42.16
CA THR A 7 21.29 4.00 40.93
C THR A 7 22.18 3.67 39.72
N LYS A 8 21.76 2.71 38.89
CA LYS A 8 22.38 2.46 37.58
C LYS A 8 22.21 3.71 36.72
N ALA A 9 23.30 4.33 36.34
CA ALA A 9 23.35 5.42 35.37
C ALA A 9 22.70 4.98 34.05
N LYS A 10 21.75 5.76 33.56
CA LYS A 10 21.20 5.60 32.20
C LYS A 10 22.33 5.74 31.18
N PRO A 11 22.37 4.87 30.13
CA PRO A 11 23.39 5.01 29.11
C PRO A 11 23.22 6.38 28.43
N THR A 12 24.30 7.16 28.39
CA THR A 12 24.43 8.40 27.63
C THR A 12 24.12 8.11 26.16
N ARG A 13 23.03 8.68 25.62
CA ARG A 13 22.75 8.71 24.18
C ARG A 13 23.98 9.32 23.49
N GLN A 14 24.73 8.51 22.74
CA GLN A 14 25.66 9.05 21.74
C GLN A 14 24.81 9.94 20.81
N ARG A 15 25.26 11.16 20.53
CA ARG A 15 24.63 12.04 19.55
C ARG A 15 24.66 11.34 18.21
N GLY A 16 23.55 10.70 17.83
CA GLY A 16 23.34 10.19 16.48
C GLY A 16 23.33 11.34 15.47
N VAL A 17 23.75 11.08 14.27
CA VAL A 17 23.61 12.04 13.16
C VAL A 17 22.13 12.35 13.02
N LYS A 18 21.76 13.63 13.15
CA LYS A 18 20.36 14.07 13.09
C LYS A 18 19.92 14.05 11.62
N ILE A 19 18.78 13.47 11.34
CA ILE A 19 18.12 13.53 10.03
C ILE A 19 17.06 14.63 10.12
N ASP A 20 17.18 15.63 9.28
CA ASP A 20 16.23 16.74 9.21
C ASP A 20 15.41 16.72 7.93
N HIS A 21 15.96 16.17 6.82
CA HIS A 21 15.30 16.15 5.52
C HIS A 21 15.39 14.78 4.83
N VAL A 22 14.25 14.22 4.43
CA VAL A 22 14.13 12.95 3.70
C VAL A 22 13.52 13.20 2.32
N TRP A 23 14.16 12.67 1.27
CA TRP A 23 13.53 12.55 -0.04
C TRP A 23 12.94 11.16 -0.21
N MET A 24 11.63 11.08 -0.40
CA MET A 24 10.92 9.86 -0.77
C MET A 24 10.74 9.81 -2.27
N LEU A 25 11.35 8.83 -2.91
CA LEU A 25 11.16 8.56 -4.33
C LEU A 25 10.05 7.54 -4.49
N SER A 26 8.99 7.88 -5.19
CA SER A 26 7.86 6.97 -5.39
C SER A 26 7.28 7.05 -6.79
N TYR A 27 6.69 5.93 -7.22
CA TYR A 27 5.94 5.87 -8.49
C TYR A 27 4.49 6.30 -8.30
N GLU A 28 3.96 6.11 -7.10
CA GLU A 28 2.61 6.48 -6.69
C GLU A 28 2.63 7.34 -5.43
N CYS A 29 1.65 8.22 -5.29
CA CYS A 29 1.31 8.89 -4.04
C CYS A 29 -0.18 9.19 -4.03
N ALA A 30 -0.89 8.77 -2.98
CA ALA A 30 -2.32 9.05 -2.84
C ALA A 30 -2.59 10.56 -2.86
N GLY A 31 -3.68 10.95 -3.49
CA GLY A 31 -4.03 12.35 -3.76
C GLY A 31 -3.42 12.91 -5.06
N ILE A 32 -2.36 12.30 -5.62
CA ILE A 32 -1.76 12.71 -6.90
C ILE A 32 -2.00 11.64 -7.96
N ALA A 33 -1.40 10.47 -7.80
CA ALA A 33 -1.55 9.34 -8.72
C ALA A 33 -1.46 8.04 -7.94
N GLN A 34 -2.47 7.17 -8.07
CA GLN A 34 -2.59 5.96 -7.27
C GLN A 34 -3.31 4.85 -8.02
N ALA A 35 -2.71 3.67 -8.01
CA ALA A 35 -3.32 2.43 -8.51
C ALA A 35 -3.46 1.36 -7.41
N GLY A 36 -2.71 1.47 -6.31
CA GLY A 36 -2.71 0.47 -5.26
C GLY A 36 -2.30 1.00 -3.88
N GLY A 37 -1.93 0.07 -2.99
CA GLY A 37 -1.51 0.38 -1.62
C GLY A 37 -0.21 1.16 -1.51
N LEU A 38 0.64 1.17 -2.56
CA LEU A 38 1.88 1.94 -2.58
C LEU A 38 1.61 3.44 -2.39
N GLY A 39 0.61 3.97 -3.10
CA GLY A 39 0.24 5.38 -2.99
C GLY A 39 -0.18 5.78 -1.58
N GLU A 40 -1.01 4.96 -0.91
CA GLU A 40 -1.42 5.17 0.49
C GLU A 40 -0.22 5.08 1.43
N ALA A 41 0.64 4.08 1.24
CA ALA A 41 1.82 3.88 2.07
C ALA A 41 2.75 5.11 2.06
N VAL A 42 3.03 5.65 0.88
CA VAL A 42 3.91 6.82 0.73
C VAL A 42 3.26 8.08 1.28
N ALA A 43 2.00 8.35 0.94
CA ALA A 43 1.30 9.55 1.40
C ALA A 43 1.13 9.56 2.93
N GLY A 44 0.71 8.42 3.52
CA GLY A 44 0.52 8.27 4.96
C GLY A 44 1.84 8.43 5.73
N LEU A 45 2.90 7.77 5.27
CA LEU A 45 4.21 7.84 5.91
C LEU A 45 4.81 9.25 5.80
N ALA A 46 4.76 9.88 4.60
CA ALA A 46 5.29 11.22 4.39
C ALA A 46 4.60 12.27 5.29
N ARG A 47 3.27 12.24 5.33
CA ARG A 47 2.47 13.11 6.19
C ARG A 47 2.84 12.93 7.66
N THR A 48 2.88 11.70 8.15
CA THR A 48 3.18 11.41 9.55
C THR A 48 4.60 11.81 9.94
N LEU A 49 5.59 11.51 9.12
CA LEU A 49 6.97 11.95 9.39
C LEU A 49 7.08 13.47 9.44
N SER A 50 6.33 14.17 8.61
CA SER A 50 6.32 15.63 8.61
C SER A 50 5.53 16.21 9.79
N SER A 51 4.27 15.77 10.00
CA SER A 51 3.37 16.39 10.99
C SER A 51 3.66 15.94 12.43
N ASP A 52 3.90 14.64 12.64
CA ASP A 52 4.02 14.07 14.00
C ASP A 52 5.46 14.03 14.50
N TYR A 53 6.43 13.98 13.58
CA TYR A 53 7.85 13.84 13.92
C TYR A 53 8.70 15.04 13.52
N GLY A 54 8.12 16.01 12.79
CA GLY A 54 8.76 17.29 12.44
C GLY A 54 9.91 17.15 11.44
N LEU A 55 9.97 16.07 10.65
CA LEU A 55 10.93 15.94 9.57
C LEU A 55 10.46 16.77 8.37
N ARG A 56 11.38 17.39 7.68
CA ARG A 56 11.12 17.86 6.33
C ARG A 56 11.07 16.65 5.39
N VAL A 57 9.93 16.45 4.74
CA VAL A 57 9.74 15.37 3.77
C VAL A 57 9.45 15.96 2.41
N THR A 58 10.17 15.50 1.40
CA THR A 58 9.89 15.80 -0.01
C THR A 58 9.59 14.52 -0.75
N VAL A 59 8.40 14.42 -1.33
CA VAL A 59 8.00 13.30 -2.18
C VAL A 59 8.26 13.66 -3.63
N LEU A 60 9.11 12.89 -4.30
CA LEU A 60 9.44 13.04 -5.71
C LEU A 60 8.77 11.92 -6.51
N LEU A 61 8.00 12.27 -7.54
CA LEU A 61 7.31 11.29 -8.38
C LEU A 61 7.13 11.78 -9.82
N PRO A 62 6.95 10.88 -10.79
CA PRO A 62 6.52 11.26 -12.13
C PRO A 62 5.16 11.97 -12.05
N SER A 63 4.93 12.95 -12.90
CA SER A 63 3.69 13.76 -12.84
C SER A 63 2.44 12.98 -13.24
N HIS A 64 2.59 11.93 -14.06
CA HIS A 64 1.48 11.16 -14.62
C HIS A 64 0.40 12.05 -15.26
N GLY A 65 0.79 13.23 -15.79
CA GLY A 65 -0.13 14.21 -16.34
C GLY A 65 -0.89 15.04 -15.31
N ARG A 66 -0.78 14.71 -14.03
CA ARG A 66 -1.54 15.36 -12.94
C ARG A 66 -1.13 16.80 -12.68
N HIS A 67 0.08 17.19 -13.08
CA HIS A 67 0.54 18.58 -13.00
C HIS A 67 -0.32 19.57 -13.81
N SER A 68 -1.11 19.10 -14.77
CA SER A 68 -2.03 19.92 -15.55
C SER A 68 -3.45 20.02 -14.97
N ASP A 69 -3.76 19.24 -13.93
CA ASP A 69 -5.05 19.29 -13.23
C ASP A 69 -5.16 20.58 -12.39
N PRO A 70 -6.12 21.49 -12.69
CA PRO A 70 -6.24 22.76 -11.97
C PRO A 70 -6.54 22.58 -10.47
N ARG A 71 -7.36 21.58 -10.11
CA ARG A 71 -7.70 21.28 -8.71
C ARG A 71 -6.48 20.82 -7.93
N LEU A 72 -5.64 19.96 -8.56
CA LEU A 72 -4.40 19.51 -7.94
C LEU A 72 -3.40 20.66 -7.79
N LYS A 73 -3.28 21.52 -8.82
CA LYS A 73 -2.41 22.71 -8.76
C LYS A 73 -2.77 23.61 -7.59
N GLU A 74 -4.05 23.87 -7.40
CA GLU A 74 -4.54 24.70 -6.31
C GLU A 74 -4.29 24.01 -4.95
N ALA A 75 -4.72 22.75 -4.78
CA ALA A 75 -4.63 22.00 -3.52
C ALA A 75 -3.19 21.80 -3.03
N TYR A 76 -2.25 21.60 -3.97
CA TYR A 76 -0.84 21.38 -3.68
C TYR A 76 0.04 22.62 -3.88
N CYS A 77 -0.56 23.77 -4.24
CA CYS A 77 0.17 25.00 -4.56
C CYS A 77 1.28 24.78 -5.60
N LEU A 78 1.04 23.95 -6.61
CA LEU A 78 2.05 23.56 -7.60
C LEU A 78 2.46 24.75 -8.48
N ARG A 79 3.77 24.92 -8.62
CA ARG A 79 4.40 25.94 -9.48
C ARG A 79 5.56 25.33 -10.25
N GLU A 80 5.74 25.78 -11.48
CA GLU A 80 6.92 25.41 -12.26
C GLU A 80 8.18 25.96 -11.59
N GLU A 81 9.11 25.07 -11.25
CA GLU A 81 10.37 25.39 -10.59
C GLU A 81 11.48 25.61 -11.63
N THR A 82 11.67 24.63 -12.53
CA THR A 82 12.75 24.69 -13.51
C THR A 82 12.53 23.70 -14.66
N ARG A 83 13.28 23.90 -15.74
CA ARG A 83 13.30 23.06 -16.94
C ARG A 83 14.68 22.55 -17.21
N PHE A 84 14.78 21.35 -17.76
CA PHE A 84 16.04 20.70 -18.05
C PHE A 84 16.11 20.25 -19.51
N ILE A 85 17.31 20.40 -20.08
CA ILE A 85 17.69 19.74 -21.32
C ILE A 85 18.68 18.65 -20.95
N GLY A 86 18.31 17.40 -21.20
CA GLY A 86 19.16 16.25 -20.98
C GLY A 86 19.52 15.53 -22.27
N GLN A 87 20.47 14.62 -22.17
CA GLN A 87 20.83 13.69 -23.24
C GLN A 87 20.65 12.27 -22.75
N GLY A 88 20.15 11.39 -23.60
CA GLY A 88 19.97 9.97 -23.33
C GLY A 88 20.17 9.14 -24.59
N SER A 89 20.22 7.84 -24.43
CA SER A 89 20.23 6.93 -25.57
C SER A 89 19.12 5.90 -25.42
N ARG A 90 18.40 5.64 -26.51
CA ARG A 90 17.49 4.51 -26.65
C ARG A 90 18.23 3.35 -27.28
N LEU A 91 17.98 2.16 -26.73
CA LEU A 91 18.39 0.93 -27.36
C LEU A 91 17.23 0.40 -28.21
N GLY A 92 17.30 0.69 -29.51
CA GLY A 92 16.73 -0.18 -30.51
C GLY A 92 17.84 -1.02 -31.13
N VAL A 93 17.61 -1.58 -32.31
CA VAL A 93 18.61 -2.29 -33.12
C VAL A 93 19.86 -1.42 -33.35
N ASN A 94 19.69 -0.10 -33.33
CA ASN A 94 20.77 0.91 -33.37
C ASN A 94 20.62 1.83 -32.15
N ARG A 95 21.69 1.97 -31.37
CA ARG A 95 21.76 2.92 -30.26
C ARG A 95 21.52 4.34 -30.78
N VAL A 96 20.38 4.92 -30.44
CA VAL A 96 20.01 6.28 -30.87
C VAL A 96 20.16 7.22 -29.70
N SER A 97 21.08 8.18 -29.82
CA SER A 97 21.19 9.30 -28.88
C SER A 97 20.06 10.30 -29.14
N TYR A 98 19.43 10.77 -28.08
CA TYR A 98 18.38 11.79 -28.18
C TYR A 98 18.55 12.86 -27.10
N ARG A 99 18.09 14.06 -27.40
CA ARG A 99 17.90 15.12 -26.41
C ARG A 99 16.49 15.01 -25.88
N PHE A 100 16.30 15.26 -24.60
CA PHE A 100 14.99 15.29 -23.96
C PHE A 100 14.79 16.58 -23.18
N LEU A 101 13.54 17.04 -23.13
CA LEU A 101 13.12 18.18 -22.32
C LEU A 101 12.23 17.67 -21.19
N SER A 102 12.63 17.94 -19.98
CA SER A 102 11.83 17.66 -18.77
C SER A 102 11.73 18.90 -17.89
N GLY A 103 10.74 18.92 -17.03
CA GLY A 103 10.55 20.00 -16.07
C GLY A 103 10.16 19.45 -14.71
N VAL A 104 10.27 20.32 -13.73
CA VAL A 104 9.88 20.06 -12.35
C VAL A 104 8.87 21.10 -11.91
N GLU A 105 7.75 20.63 -11.37
CA GLU A 105 6.82 21.46 -10.58
C GLU A 105 6.99 21.11 -9.09
N THR A 106 7.05 22.15 -8.27
CA THR A 106 7.15 22.00 -6.82
C THR A 106 5.91 22.54 -6.14
N GLY A 107 5.57 22.00 -4.99
CA GLY A 107 4.45 22.48 -4.18
C GLY A 107 4.46 21.91 -2.78
N VAL A 108 3.48 22.30 -1.98
CA VAL A 108 3.34 21.86 -0.59
C VAL A 108 1.88 21.53 -0.32
N HIS A 109 1.66 20.40 0.33
CA HIS A 109 0.34 20.00 0.82
C HIS A 109 0.50 19.27 2.16
N ASN A 110 -0.28 19.65 3.17
CA ASN A 110 -0.21 19.05 4.53
C ASN A 110 1.23 18.96 5.09
N ASN A 111 2.01 20.03 4.98
CA ASN A 111 3.42 20.12 5.39
C ASN A 111 4.40 19.19 4.67
N VAL A 112 3.96 18.45 3.65
CA VAL A 112 4.81 17.64 2.79
C VAL A 112 5.15 18.43 1.53
N HIS A 113 6.42 18.45 1.15
CA HIS A 113 6.87 19.03 -0.13
C HIS A 113 6.70 18.00 -1.25
N PHE A 114 6.33 18.46 -2.42
CA PHE A 114 6.16 17.61 -3.61
C PHE A 114 7.00 18.13 -4.76
N VAL A 115 7.57 17.21 -5.51
CA VAL A 115 8.33 17.46 -6.73
C VAL A 115 7.78 16.56 -7.82
N LEU A 116 7.04 17.13 -8.75
CA LEU A 116 6.44 16.42 -9.88
C LEU A 116 7.33 16.56 -11.11
N VAL A 117 7.83 15.45 -11.60
CA VAL A 117 8.65 15.40 -12.83
C VAL A 117 7.74 15.25 -14.04
N LYS A 118 7.80 16.23 -14.96
CA LYS A 118 6.97 16.28 -16.17
C LYS A 118 7.79 16.29 -17.46
N GLY A 119 7.20 15.82 -18.53
CA GLY A 119 7.73 15.95 -19.90
C GLY A 119 7.32 17.28 -20.52
N LEU A 120 8.19 17.86 -21.35
CA LEU A 120 7.99 19.15 -21.99
C LEU A 120 8.05 19.09 -23.53
N ASP A 121 8.59 18.03 -24.10
CA ASP A 121 8.55 17.74 -25.53
C ASP A 121 7.66 16.53 -25.84
N ALA A 122 7.39 16.27 -27.10
CA ALA A 122 6.48 15.18 -27.49
C ALA A 122 6.90 13.81 -26.93
N PRO A 123 8.17 13.36 -27.02
CA PRO A 123 8.57 12.08 -26.44
C PRO A 123 8.42 12.01 -24.94
N THR A 124 8.94 13.00 -24.20
CA THR A 124 8.91 12.98 -22.74
C THR A 124 7.52 13.17 -22.18
N SER A 125 6.66 13.97 -22.84
CA SER A 125 5.25 14.12 -22.47
C SER A 125 4.48 12.83 -22.64
N HIS A 126 4.75 12.07 -23.73
CA HIS A 126 4.12 10.77 -23.95
C HIS A 126 4.38 9.80 -22.79
N TRP A 127 5.59 9.82 -22.23
CA TRP A 127 5.94 8.93 -21.13
C TRP A 127 5.61 9.51 -19.75
N LEU A 128 6.20 10.66 -19.38
CA LEU A 128 6.09 11.21 -18.02
C LEU A 128 4.69 11.73 -17.69
N ASN A 129 3.96 12.23 -18.69
CA ASN A 129 2.64 12.82 -18.49
C ASN A 129 1.50 11.83 -18.77
N ASN A 130 1.81 10.58 -19.14
CA ASN A 130 0.80 9.57 -19.37
C ASN A 130 0.11 9.19 -18.05
N PRO A 131 -1.23 9.26 -17.97
CA PRO A 131 -1.97 8.95 -16.75
C PRO A 131 -2.00 7.45 -16.41
N VAL A 132 -1.70 6.57 -17.37
CA VAL A 132 -1.57 5.13 -17.11
C VAL A 132 -0.34 4.88 -16.28
N LEU A 133 -0.54 4.33 -15.07
CA LEU A 133 0.54 4.09 -14.13
C LEU A 133 1.38 2.89 -14.56
N TYR A 134 0.75 1.75 -14.74
CA TYR A 134 1.41 0.48 -15.03
C TYR A 134 1.08 0.01 -16.43
N ASP A 135 1.94 0.36 -17.36
CA ASP A 135 1.95 -0.11 -18.72
C ASP A 135 3.37 -0.61 -19.01
N HIS A 136 3.47 -1.83 -19.54
CA HIS A 136 4.76 -2.49 -19.74
C HIS A 136 5.71 -1.64 -20.59
N ASP A 137 5.21 -1.02 -21.65
CA ASP A 137 6.05 -0.29 -22.61
C ASP A 137 6.41 1.12 -22.10
N LEU A 138 5.54 1.74 -21.29
CA LEU A 138 5.73 3.11 -20.79
C LEU A 138 6.49 3.18 -19.46
N THR A 139 6.37 2.16 -18.62
CA THR A 139 6.90 2.18 -17.26
C THR A 139 8.42 2.35 -17.22
N PHE A 140 9.15 1.64 -18.08
CA PHE A 140 10.62 1.70 -18.10
C PHE A 140 11.16 3.04 -18.60
N GLU A 141 10.53 3.63 -19.62
CA GLU A 141 10.88 4.96 -20.12
C GLU A 141 10.58 6.04 -19.07
N LYS A 142 9.42 5.96 -18.44
CA LYS A 142 9.00 6.86 -17.36
C LYS A 142 9.97 6.81 -16.20
N MET A 143 10.36 5.61 -15.77
CA MET A 143 11.35 5.37 -14.71
C MET A 143 12.71 5.98 -15.06
N ALA A 144 13.20 5.78 -16.29
CA ALA A 144 14.47 6.29 -16.76
C ALA A 144 14.50 7.82 -16.79
N LEU A 145 13.50 8.44 -17.39
CA LEU A 145 13.40 9.91 -17.47
C LEU A 145 13.23 10.54 -16.10
N PHE A 146 12.46 9.90 -15.22
CA PHE A 146 12.36 10.32 -13.83
C PHE A 146 13.71 10.31 -13.14
N ALA A 147 14.46 9.20 -13.21
CA ALA A 147 15.78 9.07 -12.59
C ALA A 147 16.77 10.14 -13.11
N ARG A 148 16.79 10.36 -14.43
CA ARG A 148 17.62 11.39 -15.06
C ARG A 148 17.25 12.80 -14.60
N THR A 149 15.94 13.10 -14.53
CA THR A 149 15.47 14.43 -14.13
C THR A 149 15.70 14.69 -12.65
N VAL A 150 15.54 13.71 -11.76
CA VAL A 150 15.88 13.83 -10.33
C VAL A 150 17.36 14.16 -10.13
N LYS A 151 18.25 13.51 -10.89
CA LYS A 151 19.68 13.83 -10.89
C LYS A 151 19.95 15.27 -11.34
N LEU A 152 19.32 15.71 -12.44
CA LEU A 152 19.45 17.10 -12.93
C LEU A 152 18.87 18.11 -11.94
N TYR A 153 17.79 17.77 -11.26
CA TYR A 153 17.21 18.62 -10.22
C TYR A 153 18.16 18.79 -9.02
N SER A 154 18.80 17.70 -8.58
CA SER A 154 19.82 17.82 -7.52
C SER A 154 21.02 18.68 -7.93
N GLU A 155 21.47 18.60 -9.18
CA GLU A 155 22.51 19.46 -9.73
C GLU A 155 22.08 20.92 -9.77
N TYR A 156 20.83 21.18 -10.18
CA TYR A 156 20.25 22.52 -10.16
C TYR A 156 20.25 23.12 -8.76
N LEU A 157 19.83 22.38 -7.74
CA LEU A 157 19.85 22.84 -6.35
C LEU A 157 21.28 23.17 -5.88
N LEU A 158 22.27 22.36 -6.25
CA LEU A 158 23.68 22.64 -5.96
C LEU A 158 24.17 23.92 -6.65
N SER A 159 23.86 24.09 -7.93
CA SER A 159 24.26 25.25 -8.72
C SER A 159 23.62 26.56 -8.21
N MET A 160 22.43 26.48 -7.68
CA MET A 160 21.69 27.60 -7.08
C MET A 160 22.05 27.84 -5.60
N GLN A 161 23.03 27.15 -5.06
CA GLN A 161 23.47 27.22 -3.66
C GLN A 161 22.33 26.88 -2.66
N ARG A 162 21.41 25.99 -3.06
CA ARG A 162 20.27 25.52 -2.25
C ARG A 162 20.54 24.16 -1.61
N GLN A 163 21.76 23.96 -1.06
CA GLN A 163 22.19 22.67 -0.47
C GLN A 163 21.27 22.22 0.66
N THR A 164 20.64 23.14 1.39
CA THR A 164 19.69 22.82 2.47
C THR A 164 18.40 22.15 1.98
N GLU A 165 18.17 22.17 0.67
CA GLU A 165 17.03 21.47 0.05
C GLU A 165 17.37 20.07 -0.44
N LEU A 166 18.64 19.70 -0.43
CA LEU A 166 19.07 18.31 -0.63
C LEU A 166 18.72 17.46 0.60
N PRO A 167 18.51 16.16 0.43
CA PRO A 167 18.16 15.27 1.52
C PRO A 167 19.36 14.87 2.37
N ASP A 168 19.12 14.57 3.65
CA ASP A 168 20.05 13.82 4.50
C ASP A 168 19.98 12.31 4.24
N LEU A 169 18.83 11.84 3.71
CA LEU A 169 18.55 10.45 3.41
C LEU A 169 17.58 10.36 2.23
N VAL A 170 17.82 9.40 1.33
CA VAL A 170 16.89 9.03 0.25
C VAL A 170 16.19 7.74 0.60
N HIS A 171 14.88 7.72 0.44
CA HIS A 171 14.02 6.55 0.62
C HIS A 171 13.34 6.19 -0.71
N ALA A 172 13.78 5.12 -1.34
CA ALA A 172 13.21 4.60 -2.58
C ALA A 172 12.12 3.57 -2.29
N HIS A 173 10.94 3.77 -2.86
CA HIS A 173 9.78 2.89 -2.70
C HIS A 173 9.57 2.04 -3.95
N ASP A 174 9.70 0.73 -3.78
CA ASP A 174 9.66 -0.31 -4.83
C ASP A 174 10.73 -0.19 -5.92
N TRP A 175 10.79 -1.20 -6.76
CA TRP A 175 11.80 -1.37 -7.81
C TRP A 175 11.87 -0.20 -8.80
N HIS A 176 10.75 0.46 -9.08
CA HIS A 176 10.66 1.61 -9.99
C HIS A 176 11.61 2.74 -9.59
N MET A 177 11.86 2.90 -8.31
CA MET A 177 12.65 3.99 -7.76
C MET A 177 14.11 3.64 -7.49
N VAL A 178 14.47 2.35 -7.64
CA VAL A 178 15.87 1.90 -7.48
C VAL A 178 16.84 2.67 -8.39
N PRO A 179 16.58 2.84 -9.71
CA PRO A 179 17.49 3.58 -10.57
C PRO A 179 17.68 5.03 -10.14
N ALA A 180 16.60 5.72 -9.77
CA ALA A 180 16.69 7.11 -9.31
C ALA A 180 17.45 7.22 -7.99
N GLY A 181 17.19 6.33 -7.04
CA GLY A 181 17.89 6.29 -5.75
C GLY A 181 19.37 6.05 -5.89
N VAL A 182 19.77 5.07 -6.71
CA VAL A 182 21.18 4.72 -6.94
C VAL A 182 21.91 5.81 -7.72
N ALA A 183 21.31 6.33 -8.80
CA ALA A 183 21.91 7.41 -9.59
C ALA A 183 22.12 8.68 -8.75
N LEU A 184 21.14 9.05 -7.92
CA LEU A 184 21.21 10.19 -7.01
C LEU A 184 22.30 9.98 -5.94
N LYS A 185 22.34 8.80 -5.30
CA LYS A 185 23.36 8.44 -4.31
C LYS A 185 24.77 8.55 -4.90
N GLN A 186 25.00 8.02 -6.11
CA GLN A 186 26.28 8.13 -6.80
C GLN A 186 26.62 9.60 -7.12
N HIS A 187 25.65 10.34 -7.66
CA HIS A 187 25.84 11.74 -8.05
C HIS A 187 26.25 12.63 -6.86
N LEU A 188 25.49 12.57 -5.77
CA LEU A 188 25.77 13.40 -4.59
C LEU A 188 27.08 13.00 -3.90
N ARG A 189 27.45 11.71 -3.87
CA ARG A 189 28.76 11.28 -3.40
C ARG A 189 29.89 11.90 -4.24
N ASP A 190 29.76 11.90 -5.58
CA ASP A 190 30.78 12.49 -6.47
C ASP A 190 30.88 14.01 -6.30
N ARG A 191 29.84 14.66 -5.75
CA ARG A 191 29.83 16.09 -5.38
C ARG A 191 30.27 16.36 -3.93
N GLY A 192 30.74 15.32 -3.22
CA GLY A 192 31.20 15.46 -1.83
C GLY A 192 30.12 15.50 -0.77
N SER A 193 28.88 15.17 -1.14
CA SER A 193 27.72 15.12 -0.25
C SER A 193 27.11 13.71 -0.22
N PRO A 194 27.83 12.70 0.31
CA PRO A 194 27.33 11.33 0.32
C PRO A 194 26.07 11.20 1.19
N ILE A 195 25.07 10.56 0.64
CA ILE A 195 23.78 10.32 1.32
C ILE A 195 23.48 8.83 1.39
N PRO A 196 22.85 8.34 2.47
CA PRO A 196 22.38 6.97 2.56
C PRO A 196 21.09 6.75 1.74
N LEU A 197 20.92 5.52 1.27
CA LEU A 197 19.77 5.04 0.54
C LEU A 197 19.04 3.94 1.32
N VAL A 198 17.80 4.17 1.65
CA VAL A 198 16.84 3.15 2.13
C VAL A 198 16.00 2.69 0.95
N PHE A 199 15.80 1.39 0.83
CA PHE A 199 14.96 0.78 -0.19
C PHE A 199 13.85 -0.03 0.47
N THR A 200 12.59 0.38 0.26
CA THR A 200 11.40 -0.37 0.72
C THR A 200 10.84 -1.24 -0.39
N VAL A 201 10.66 -2.51 -0.08
CA VAL A 201 9.95 -3.48 -0.93
C VAL A 201 8.52 -3.57 -0.43
N HIS A 202 7.59 -2.98 -1.18
CA HIS A 202 6.16 -3.11 -0.93
C HIS A 202 5.59 -4.38 -1.55
N LEU A 203 6.05 -4.73 -2.76
CA LEU A 203 5.70 -5.96 -3.46
C LEU A 203 6.86 -6.40 -4.36
N LEU A 204 7.29 -7.65 -4.22
CA LEU A 204 8.23 -8.26 -5.16
C LEU A 204 7.55 -8.49 -6.51
N SER A 205 8.15 -7.94 -7.55
CA SER A 205 7.66 -8.04 -8.94
C SER A 205 8.57 -8.90 -9.82
N HIS A 206 9.74 -9.30 -9.30
CA HIS A 206 10.74 -10.14 -9.99
C HIS A 206 11.18 -9.57 -11.35
N ILE A 207 11.30 -8.24 -11.43
CA ILE A 207 11.67 -7.54 -12.68
C ILE A 207 13.11 -7.83 -13.05
N THR A 208 13.30 -8.36 -14.24
CA THR A 208 14.63 -8.59 -14.84
C THR A 208 14.78 -7.77 -16.11
N LEU A 209 15.87 -7.01 -16.20
CA LEU A 209 16.14 -6.10 -17.31
C LEU A 209 17.62 -6.16 -17.71
N PRO A 210 17.95 -6.13 -19.00
CA PRO A 210 19.33 -5.96 -19.44
C PRO A 210 19.99 -4.73 -18.85
N TRP A 211 21.32 -4.74 -18.69
CA TRP A 211 22.09 -3.66 -18.05
C TRP A 211 21.82 -2.27 -18.62
N HIS A 212 21.51 -2.15 -19.92
CA HIS A 212 21.29 -0.83 -20.50
C HIS A 212 20.16 -0.05 -19.80
N TYR A 213 19.15 -0.74 -19.25
CA TYR A 213 18.08 -0.08 -18.48
C TYR A 213 18.55 0.52 -17.14
N GLY A 214 19.73 0.10 -16.64
CA GLY A 214 20.39 0.72 -15.50
C GLY A 214 21.50 1.70 -15.89
N SER A 215 22.00 1.65 -17.14
CA SER A 215 23.18 2.38 -17.57
C SER A 215 23.10 3.91 -17.42
N GLU A 216 24.25 4.57 -17.48
CA GLU A 216 24.34 6.03 -17.37
C GLU A 216 23.54 6.73 -18.48
N ASP A 217 23.56 6.16 -19.70
CA ASP A 217 22.83 6.71 -20.85
C ASP A 217 21.32 6.60 -20.70
N TRP A 218 20.82 5.60 -19.94
CA TRP A 218 19.39 5.35 -19.75
C TRP A 218 18.87 5.95 -18.45
N CYS A 219 19.31 5.45 -17.30
CA CYS A 219 18.87 5.87 -15.96
C CYS A 219 19.83 6.80 -15.23
N GLY A 220 21.04 6.96 -15.72
CA GLY A 220 22.06 7.81 -15.08
C GLY A 220 22.95 7.09 -14.06
N ILE A 221 22.91 5.75 -13.97
CA ILE A 221 23.79 4.96 -13.09
C ILE A 221 25.15 4.79 -13.78
N LYS A 222 26.20 5.31 -13.15
CA LYS A 222 27.55 5.18 -13.66
C LYS A 222 28.11 3.77 -13.47
N ASP A 223 28.82 3.27 -14.48
CA ASP A 223 29.56 2.01 -14.38
C ASP A 223 31.00 2.27 -13.90
N PHE A 224 31.22 2.13 -12.60
CA PHE A 224 32.55 2.31 -12.00
C PHE A 224 32.79 1.32 -10.86
N PRO A 225 34.07 0.98 -10.56
CA PRO A 225 34.40 0.09 -9.47
C PRO A 225 34.05 0.68 -8.10
N HIS A 226 33.30 -0.04 -7.29
CA HIS A 226 33.01 0.35 -5.90
C HIS A 226 32.90 -0.87 -5.00
N ARG A 227 32.97 -0.65 -3.69
CA ARG A 227 32.84 -1.73 -2.71
C ARG A 227 31.38 -2.13 -2.56
N VAL A 228 31.08 -3.38 -2.91
CA VAL A 228 29.77 -3.98 -2.78
C VAL A 228 29.79 -4.98 -1.62
N ARG A 229 28.82 -4.88 -0.72
CA ARG A 229 28.62 -5.85 0.36
C ARG A 229 27.88 -7.06 -0.18
N LEU A 230 28.48 -8.23 -0.14
CA LEU A 230 27.87 -9.50 -0.56
C LEU A 230 27.22 -10.26 0.59
N SER A 231 27.66 -10.02 1.83
CA SER A 231 27.10 -10.53 3.08
C SER A 231 27.58 -9.71 4.27
N GLN A 232 27.18 -10.07 5.49
CA GLN A 232 27.67 -9.38 6.70
C GLN A 232 29.21 -9.35 6.82
N LYS A 233 29.88 -10.38 6.32
CA LYS A 233 31.34 -10.56 6.47
C LYS A 233 32.11 -10.43 5.17
N ARG A 234 31.44 -10.34 4.01
CA ARG A 234 32.09 -10.39 2.70
C ARG A 234 31.76 -9.15 1.87
N THR A 235 32.81 -8.44 1.44
CA THR A 235 32.73 -7.34 0.47
C THR A 235 33.58 -7.68 -0.74
N ARG A 236 33.23 -7.14 -1.91
CA ARG A 236 34.00 -7.24 -3.14
C ARG A 236 33.95 -5.91 -3.88
N THR A 237 35.02 -5.58 -4.61
CA THR A 237 34.96 -4.46 -5.55
C THR A 237 34.40 -4.96 -6.88
N LEU A 238 33.31 -4.36 -7.32
CA LEU A 238 32.61 -4.66 -8.57
C LEU A 238 32.22 -3.35 -9.26
N ASN A 239 32.15 -3.37 -10.59
CA ASN A 239 31.49 -2.31 -11.34
C ASN A 239 29.97 -2.48 -11.24
N SER A 240 29.20 -1.40 -11.41
CA SER A 240 27.74 -1.46 -11.37
C SER A 240 27.18 -2.48 -12.37
N ARG A 241 27.75 -2.55 -13.58
CA ARG A 241 27.35 -3.56 -14.57
C ARG A 241 27.67 -5.00 -14.13
N GLN A 242 28.88 -5.24 -13.59
CA GLN A 242 29.24 -6.57 -13.06
C GLN A 242 28.34 -7.00 -11.91
N LEU A 243 27.92 -6.04 -11.07
CA LEU A 243 26.94 -6.30 -10.02
C LEU A 243 25.57 -6.66 -10.60
N TRP A 244 25.08 -5.87 -11.56
CA TRP A 244 23.78 -6.06 -12.20
C TRP A 244 23.68 -7.40 -12.93
N GLU A 245 24.60 -7.65 -13.87
CA GLU A 245 24.57 -8.86 -14.68
C GLU A 245 24.97 -10.12 -13.88
N GLY A 246 26.01 -10.02 -13.04
CA GLY A 246 26.58 -11.17 -12.34
C GLY A 246 25.87 -11.51 -11.03
N GLN A 247 25.94 -10.63 -10.02
CA GLN A 247 25.41 -10.96 -8.68
C GLN A 247 23.88 -10.86 -8.62
N CYS A 248 23.28 -9.95 -9.39
CA CYS A 248 21.85 -9.70 -9.39
C CYS A 248 21.09 -10.51 -10.43
N GLY A 249 21.77 -11.11 -11.42
CA GLY A 249 21.12 -11.85 -12.51
C GLY A 249 20.12 -11.00 -13.28
N ASN A 250 20.49 -9.73 -13.55
CA ASN A 250 19.64 -8.74 -14.21
C ASN A 250 18.38 -8.32 -13.41
N SER A 251 18.24 -8.72 -12.15
CA SER A 251 17.13 -8.29 -11.31
C SER A 251 17.36 -6.89 -10.77
N LEU A 252 16.42 -5.98 -11.09
CA LEU A 252 16.43 -4.59 -10.62
C LEU A 252 16.25 -4.49 -9.12
N GLU A 253 15.38 -5.31 -8.55
CA GLU A 253 15.14 -5.36 -7.10
C GLU A 253 16.37 -5.88 -6.35
N ARG A 254 17.00 -6.93 -6.87
CA ARG A 254 18.28 -7.43 -6.30
C ARG A 254 19.35 -6.35 -6.36
N PHE A 255 19.49 -5.66 -7.48
CA PHE A 255 20.43 -4.57 -7.62
C PHE A 255 20.16 -3.48 -6.55
N GLY A 256 18.91 -3.08 -6.37
CA GLY A 256 18.51 -2.18 -5.28
C GLY A 256 18.90 -2.69 -3.90
N SER A 257 18.73 -3.98 -3.64
CA SER A 257 19.10 -4.59 -2.35
C SER A 257 20.61 -4.56 -2.06
N TYR A 258 21.44 -4.64 -3.09
CA TYR A 258 22.91 -4.50 -2.95
C TYR A 258 23.32 -3.04 -2.72
N GLU A 259 22.78 -2.11 -3.50
CA GLU A 259 23.17 -0.70 -3.50
C GLU A 259 22.59 0.09 -2.32
N ALA A 260 21.43 -0.32 -1.78
CA ALA A 260 20.86 0.32 -0.61
C ALA A 260 21.71 0.07 0.66
N ASP A 261 21.77 1.08 1.52
CA ASP A 261 22.42 0.99 2.83
C ASP A 261 21.52 0.25 3.84
N TYR A 262 20.21 0.33 3.63
CA TYR A 262 19.21 -0.42 4.39
C TYR A 262 18.05 -0.83 3.49
N VAL A 263 17.49 -2.02 3.75
CA VAL A 263 16.32 -2.55 3.04
C VAL A 263 15.17 -2.72 4.02
N THR A 264 14.00 -2.21 3.69
CA THR A 264 12.80 -2.43 4.48
C THR A 264 11.74 -3.17 3.70
N SER A 265 10.82 -3.80 4.42
CA SER A 265 9.59 -4.35 3.88
C SER A 265 8.41 -3.87 4.74
N VAL A 266 7.19 -4.18 4.33
CA VAL A 266 5.97 -3.68 4.95
C VAL A 266 5.42 -4.55 6.07
N SER A 267 6.00 -5.74 6.29
CA SER A 267 5.70 -6.62 7.42
C SER A 267 6.90 -7.49 7.77
N GLU A 268 6.95 -8.03 8.99
CA GLU A 268 8.01 -8.93 9.41
C GLU A 268 7.93 -10.27 8.70
N THR A 269 6.73 -10.80 8.57
CA THR A 269 6.48 -12.07 7.89
C THR A 269 6.88 -11.99 6.42
N TYR A 270 6.46 -10.95 5.71
CA TYR A 270 6.84 -10.76 4.30
C TYR A 270 8.34 -10.53 4.14
N LEU A 271 8.96 -9.78 5.06
CA LEU A 271 10.41 -9.62 5.09
C LEU A 271 11.12 -10.97 5.22
N THR A 272 10.70 -11.81 6.17
CA THR A 272 11.41 -13.04 6.53
C THR A 272 11.17 -14.17 5.55
N HIS A 273 9.96 -14.33 5.04
CA HIS A 273 9.61 -15.45 4.15
C HIS A 273 9.86 -15.15 2.67
N ASP A 274 9.55 -13.93 2.22
CA ASP A 274 9.63 -13.57 0.81
C ASP A 274 10.89 -12.78 0.47
N VAL A 275 11.08 -11.62 1.12
CA VAL A 275 12.15 -10.68 0.77
C VAL A 275 13.54 -11.24 1.10
N LEU A 276 13.72 -11.83 2.29
CA LEU A 276 14.99 -12.47 2.68
C LEU A 276 15.29 -13.70 1.83
N SER A 277 14.28 -14.47 1.46
CA SER A 277 14.43 -15.64 0.57
C SER A 277 14.90 -15.20 -0.82
N TYR A 278 14.35 -14.12 -1.34
CA TYR A 278 14.69 -13.60 -2.67
C TYR A 278 16.06 -12.91 -2.72
N PHE A 279 16.38 -12.04 -1.75
CA PHE A 279 17.63 -11.28 -1.72
C PHE A 279 18.78 -12.06 -1.07
N GLY A 280 18.49 -12.96 -0.15
CA GLY A 280 19.50 -13.77 0.52
C GLY A 280 20.34 -12.99 1.54
N ASN A 281 21.59 -13.45 1.71
CA ASN A 281 22.48 -12.96 2.77
C ASN A 281 22.94 -11.50 2.63
N VAL A 282 22.72 -10.86 1.49
CA VAL A 282 23.16 -9.47 1.26
C VAL A 282 22.48 -8.48 2.19
N ILE A 283 21.20 -8.71 2.48
CA ILE A 283 20.41 -7.81 3.33
C ILE A 283 20.43 -8.18 4.82
N LYS A 284 21.01 -9.32 5.20
CA LYS A 284 21.17 -9.68 6.62
C LYS A 284 21.95 -8.60 7.38
N GLY A 285 21.37 -8.08 8.47
CA GLY A 285 21.96 -7.02 9.31
C GLY A 285 21.91 -5.61 8.71
N LYS A 286 21.22 -5.44 7.58
CA LYS A 286 20.81 -4.15 7.03
C LYS A 286 19.35 -4.18 6.53
N SER A 287 18.50 -4.93 7.21
CA SER A 287 17.09 -5.02 6.86
C SER A 287 16.19 -4.97 8.09
N GLY A 288 14.96 -4.55 7.87
CA GLY A 288 13.89 -4.49 8.86
C GLY A 288 12.55 -4.29 8.18
N HIS A 289 11.50 -4.13 8.98
CA HIS A 289 10.18 -3.82 8.44
C HIS A 289 9.66 -2.48 9.00
N VAL A 290 8.75 -1.89 8.26
CA VAL A 290 7.95 -0.71 8.64
C VAL A 290 6.52 -1.00 8.22
N TYR A 291 5.63 -1.16 9.19
CA TYR A 291 4.22 -1.39 8.90
C TYR A 291 3.60 -0.22 8.13
N ASN A 292 2.63 -0.52 7.29
CA ASN A 292 1.74 0.52 6.82
C ASN A 292 0.75 0.89 7.94
N GLY A 293 0.15 2.07 7.84
CA GLY A 293 -0.84 2.53 8.78
C GLY A 293 -2.23 2.62 8.19
N CYS A 294 -3.20 2.95 9.05
CA CYS A 294 -4.56 3.26 8.69
C CYS A 294 -5.03 4.47 9.50
N ASP A 295 -5.61 5.47 8.81
CA ASP A 295 -6.20 6.66 9.47
C ASP A 295 -7.71 6.50 9.72
N TRP A 296 -8.32 5.48 9.15
CA TRP A 296 -9.74 5.25 9.32
C TRP A 296 -10.08 5.04 10.79
N ASN A 297 -11.15 5.66 11.24
CA ASN A 297 -11.82 5.34 12.48
C ASN A 297 -13.33 5.35 12.23
N TYR A 298 -14.05 4.58 13.04
CA TYR A 298 -15.49 4.36 12.85
C TYR A 298 -16.26 5.69 12.77
N GLY A 299 -16.07 6.59 13.74
CA GLY A 299 -16.85 7.84 13.81
C GLY A 299 -16.60 8.79 12.64
N SER A 300 -15.35 8.89 12.14
CA SER A 300 -15.05 9.74 10.98
C SER A 300 -15.66 9.19 9.69
N ILE A 301 -15.64 7.86 9.51
CA ILE A 301 -16.24 7.22 8.33
C ILE A 301 -17.77 7.30 8.41
N GLU A 302 -18.37 7.08 9.57
CA GLU A 302 -19.81 7.25 9.79
C GLU A 302 -20.25 8.69 9.49
N SER A 303 -19.55 9.68 10.02
CA SER A 303 -19.81 11.09 9.77
C SER A 303 -19.73 11.44 8.27
N ALA A 304 -18.72 10.93 7.57
CA ALA A 304 -18.58 11.14 6.13
C ALA A 304 -19.75 10.53 5.33
N VAL A 305 -20.12 9.28 5.65
CA VAL A 305 -21.24 8.60 4.98
C VAL A 305 -22.56 9.32 5.22
N LEU A 306 -22.84 9.76 6.45
CA LEU A 306 -24.06 10.49 6.77
C LEU A 306 -24.13 11.85 6.07
N THR A 307 -23.02 12.56 5.96
CA THR A 307 -22.92 13.86 5.26
C THR A 307 -23.18 13.68 3.76
N GLU A 308 -22.62 12.64 3.14
CA GLU A 308 -22.80 12.38 1.70
C GLU A 308 -24.19 11.85 1.35
N GLN A 309 -24.81 11.04 2.22
CA GLN A 309 -26.20 10.59 2.02
C GLN A 309 -27.22 11.74 2.09
N GLN A 310 -26.93 12.79 2.84
CA GLN A 310 -27.79 13.98 2.92
C GLN A 310 -27.84 14.78 1.62
N ALA A 311 -26.76 14.78 0.85
CA ALA A 311 -26.79 15.40 -0.48
C ALA A 311 -27.82 14.72 -1.42
N VAL A 312 -28.31 13.52 -1.04
CA VAL A 312 -29.21 12.68 -1.85
C VAL A 312 -30.63 12.56 -1.24
N THR A 313 -30.78 12.77 0.09
CA THR A 313 -32.08 12.61 0.77
C THR A 313 -32.49 13.87 1.54
N VAL A 314 -33.71 14.36 1.28
CA VAL A 314 -34.31 15.50 2.01
C VAL A 314 -34.97 14.95 3.29
N GLY A 315 -34.29 15.05 4.45
CA GLY A 315 -34.85 14.63 5.74
C GLY A 315 -33.96 15.03 6.93
N PRO A 316 -34.47 15.01 8.19
CA PRO A 316 -33.69 15.36 9.37
C PRO A 316 -32.55 14.35 9.58
N GLN A 317 -31.38 14.85 9.99
CA GLN A 317 -30.17 14.07 10.21
C GLN A 317 -30.29 13.11 11.40
N PRO A 318 -29.92 11.83 11.27
CA PRO A 318 -29.57 11.03 12.43
C PRO A 318 -28.26 11.56 13.04
N ALA A 319 -28.21 11.62 14.36
CA ALA A 319 -26.97 11.99 15.05
C ALA A 319 -25.87 10.92 14.80
N VAL A 320 -24.60 11.33 14.74
CA VAL A 320 -23.46 10.39 14.69
C VAL A 320 -23.56 9.44 15.88
N GLY A 321 -23.43 8.13 15.66
CA GLY A 321 -23.62 7.09 16.67
C GLY A 321 -25.08 6.65 16.90
N SER A 322 -26.07 7.27 16.20
CA SER A 322 -27.47 6.86 16.29
C SER A 322 -27.89 5.91 15.18
N VAL A 323 -27.07 5.75 14.14
CA VAL A 323 -27.41 4.90 12.99
C VAL A 323 -26.97 3.47 13.25
N ASN A 324 -27.93 2.60 13.23
CA ASN A 324 -27.69 1.19 13.42
C ASN A 324 -27.05 0.57 12.17
N ARG A 325 -25.98 -0.23 12.35
CA ARG A 325 -25.25 -0.91 11.26
C ARG A 325 -26.19 -1.73 10.35
N TRP A 326 -27.16 -2.38 10.91
CA TRP A 326 -28.12 -3.22 10.16
C TRP A 326 -29.06 -2.39 9.29
N ASP A 327 -29.44 -1.19 9.73
CA ASP A 327 -30.20 -0.26 8.92
C ASP A 327 -29.36 0.30 7.76
N LEU A 328 -28.09 0.61 8.01
CA LEU A 328 -27.13 0.97 6.94
C LEU A 328 -26.98 -0.19 5.94
N ARG A 329 -26.82 -1.42 6.42
CA ARG A 329 -26.69 -2.61 5.57
C ARG A 329 -27.92 -2.79 4.69
N ARG A 330 -29.11 -2.70 5.26
CA ARG A 330 -30.37 -2.78 4.51
C ARG A 330 -30.44 -1.70 3.43
N VAL A 331 -30.17 -0.44 3.78
CA VAL A 331 -30.17 0.68 2.81
C VAL A 331 -29.12 0.47 1.73
N LEU A 332 -27.90 0.07 2.09
CA LEU A 332 -26.84 -0.26 1.14
C LEU A 332 -27.32 -1.29 0.13
N LEU A 333 -27.77 -2.44 0.61
CA LEU A 333 -28.07 -3.61 -0.22
C LEU A 333 -29.31 -3.42 -1.08
N THR A 334 -30.37 -2.77 -0.55
CA THR A 334 -31.65 -2.69 -1.23
C THR A 334 -31.88 -1.41 -2.04
N SER A 335 -30.97 -0.41 -1.93
CA SER A 335 -31.13 0.86 -2.64
C SER A 335 -29.82 1.55 -3.02
N ALA A 336 -28.89 1.76 -2.08
CA ALA A 336 -27.75 2.65 -2.31
C ALA A 336 -26.77 2.13 -3.38
N ILE A 337 -26.57 0.81 -3.51
CA ILE A 337 -25.69 0.22 -4.54
C ILE A 337 -26.15 0.50 -5.97
N ALA A 338 -27.41 0.90 -6.18
CA ALA A 338 -27.94 1.29 -7.49
C ALA A 338 -27.52 2.72 -7.89
N GLN A 339 -27.03 3.51 -6.96
CA GLN A 339 -26.66 4.89 -7.24
C GLN A 339 -25.47 4.91 -8.22
N ARG A 340 -25.66 5.58 -9.35
CA ARG A 340 -24.59 5.77 -10.34
C ARG A 340 -23.46 6.57 -9.71
N SER A 341 -22.24 6.14 -9.96
CA SER A 341 -21.09 7.05 -9.88
C SER A 341 -21.30 8.13 -10.92
N GLY A 342 -21.81 9.29 -10.52
CA GLY A 342 -21.94 10.43 -11.43
C GLY A 342 -20.56 10.88 -11.91
N PRO A 343 -20.45 11.54 -13.07
CA PRO A 343 -19.21 12.12 -13.58
C PRO A 343 -18.66 13.26 -12.69
N GLU A 344 -19.39 13.64 -11.63
CA GLU A 344 -19.05 14.74 -10.73
C GLU A 344 -18.30 14.33 -9.44
N GLY A 345 -18.14 13.06 -9.18
CA GLY A 345 -17.25 12.57 -8.11
C GLY A 345 -15.79 12.70 -8.54
N GLY A 346 -15.15 13.77 -8.14
CA GLY A 346 -13.85 14.27 -8.61
C GLY A 346 -12.59 13.42 -8.41
N ASP A 347 -12.67 12.10 -8.47
CA ASP A 347 -11.53 11.21 -8.62
C ASP A 347 -11.52 10.64 -10.05
N ASN A 348 -11.07 11.47 -10.99
CA ASN A 348 -10.79 11.04 -12.36
C ASN A 348 -9.69 9.97 -12.33
N PHE A 349 -10.07 8.71 -12.27
CA PHE A 349 -9.22 7.62 -12.71
C PHE A 349 -9.18 7.65 -14.24
N THR A 350 -8.38 8.56 -14.79
CA THR A 350 -8.09 8.63 -16.21
C THR A 350 -7.13 7.51 -16.59
N GLY A 351 -7.64 6.30 -16.68
CA GLY A 351 -6.90 5.12 -17.13
C GLY A 351 -7.74 4.16 -17.96
N PHE A 352 -9.02 4.51 -18.21
CA PHE A 352 -9.87 3.79 -19.14
C PHE A 352 -10.39 4.74 -20.20
N SER A 353 -9.89 4.56 -21.43
CA SER A 353 -10.49 5.13 -22.61
C SER A 353 -11.94 4.63 -22.74
N ALA A 354 -12.88 5.56 -22.91
CA ALA A 354 -14.30 5.29 -23.09
C ALA A 354 -14.65 4.56 -24.41
N ASP A 355 -13.66 4.09 -25.15
CA ASP A 355 -13.83 3.61 -26.54
C ASP A 355 -14.01 2.10 -26.70
N THR A 356 -14.24 1.34 -25.63
CA THR A 356 -14.71 -0.04 -25.82
C THR A 356 -16.24 -0.08 -25.71
N ALA A 357 -16.89 0.13 -26.83
CA ALA A 357 -18.34 0.18 -27.04
C ALA A 357 -19.12 -1.10 -26.67
N ASN A 358 -18.52 -2.07 -25.97
CA ASN A 358 -19.14 -3.33 -25.56
C ASN A 358 -18.85 -3.76 -24.10
N SER A 359 -18.20 -2.96 -23.27
CA SER A 359 -18.05 -3.30 -21.86
C SER A 359 -19.23 -2.73 -21.07
N ARG A 360 -19.92 -3.58 -20.32
CA ARG A 360 -20.99 -3.20 -19.36
C ARG A 360 -20.45 -2.41 -18.14
N VAL A 361 -19.28 -1.81 -18.24
CA VAL A 361 -18.71 -0.89 -17.26
C VAL A 361 -19.50 0.42 -17.37
N GLY A 362 -20.30 0.74 -16.36
CA GLY A 362 -21.14 1.94 -16.34
C GLY A 362 -22.66 1.71 -16.25
N LYS A 363 -23.13 0.44 -16.21
CA LYS A 363 -24.51 0.16 -15.82
C LYS A 363 -24.62 0.23 -14.30
N SER A 364 -25.73 0.80 -13.79
CA SER A 364 -26.10 0.73 -12.38
C SER A 364 -26.10 -0.73 -11.94
N VAL A 365 -25.55 -0.99 -10.75
CA VAL A 365 -25.67 -2.31 -10.11
C VAL A 365 -27.11 -2.45 -9.60
N GLU A 366 -27.78 -3.56 -9.91
CA GLU A 366 -29.13 -3.80 -9.41
C GLU A 366 -29.09 -4.09 -7.91
N PRO A 367 -29.95 -3.47 -7.09
CA PRO A 367 -30.06 -3.79 -5.69
C PRO A 367 -30.41 -5.26 -5.44
N PHE A 368 -30.12 -5.74 -4.23
CA PHE A 368 -30.65 -7.02 -3.78
C PHE A 368 -32.14 -6.88 -3.43
N GLN A 369 -32.87 -7.95 -3.59
CA GLN A 369 -34.30 -7.98 -3.23
C GLN A 369 -34.56 -8.03 -1.71
N SER A 370 -33.53 -8.43 -0.94
CA SER A 370 -33.61 -8.57 0.51
C SER A 370 -32.32 -8.25 1.21
N ASP A 371 -32.40 -7.84 2.48
CA ASP A 371 -31.24 -7.74 3.37
C ASP A 371 -30.74 -9.12 3.79
N GLY A 372 -29.51 -9.17 4.30
CA GLY A 372 -28.86 -10.36 4.84
C GLY A 372 -27.46 -10.06 5.32
N PRO A 373 -26.83 -10.98 6.08
CA PRO A 373 -25.46 -10.79 6.53
C PRO A 373 -24.52 -10.60 5.34
N LEU A 374 -23.67 -9.56 5.44
CA LEU A 374 -22.87 -9.05 4.33
C LEU A 374 -21.39 -9.43 4.46
N VAL A 375 -20.88 -10.14 3.46
CA VAL A 375 -19.46 -10.32 3.20
C VAL A 375 -18.98 -9.25 2.22
N LEU A 376 -17.99 -8.46 2.62
CA LEU A 376 -17.34 -7.45 1.79
C LEU A 376 -15.97 -7.94 1.36
N MET A 377 -15.64 -7.77 0.09
CA MET A 377 -14.28 -7.90 -0.44
C MET A 377 -13.95 -6.63 -1.23
N THR A 378 -12.75 -6.06 -1.02
CA THR A 378 -12.30 -4.89 -1.79
C THR A 378 -10.87 -5.07 -2.30
N GLY A 379 -10.53 -4.40 -3.41
CA GLY A 379 -9.17 -4.41 -3.93
C GLY A 379 -9.09 -4.34 -5.44
N ARG A 380 -7.90 -4.63 -5.99
CA ARG A 380 -7.72 -4.77 -7.44
C ARG A 380 -8.24 -6.13 -7.89
N LEU A 381 -8.88 -6.17 -9.04
CA LEU A 381 -9.19 -7.45 -9.68
C LEU A 381 -7.88 -8.03 -10.24
N SER A 382 -7.33 -8.98 -9.52
CA SER A 382 -6.12 -9.70 -9.89
C SER A 382 -6.15 -11.12 -9.30
N PRO A 383 -5.50 -12.13 -9.94
CA PRO A 383 -5.43 -13.49 -9.41
C PRO A 383 -4.87 -13.53 -7.98
N GLN A 384 -3.94 -12.61 -7.66
CA GLN A 384 -3.34 -12.47 -6.34
C GLN A 384 -4.39 -12.28 -5.23
N LYS A 385 -5.48 -11.57 -5.50
CA LYS A 385 -6.49 -11.20 -4.49
C LYS A 385 -7.54 -12.29 -4.22
N GLY A 386 -7.64 -13.32 -5.08
CA GLY A 386 -8.46 -14.50 -4.83
C GLY A 386 -9.98 -14.25 -4.89
N ALA A 387 -10.45 -13.35 -5.76
CA ALA A 387 -11.88 -13.14 -5.95
C ALA A 387 -12.60 -14.41 -6.47
N ASP A 388 -11.92 -15.21 -7.25
CA ASP A 388 -12.33 -16.54 -7.69
C ASP A 388 -12.54 -17.49 -6.50
N LEU A 389 -11.60 -17.58 -5.55
CA LEU A 389 -11.76 -18.37 -4.34
C LEU A 389 -12.99 -17.98 -3.51
N LEU A 390 -13.28 -16.66 -3.43
CA LEU A 390 -14.46 -16.20 -2.74
C LEU A 390 -15.74 -16.64 -3.47
N LEU A 391 -15.78 -16.55 -4.79
CA LEU A 391 -16.94 -16.98 -5.59
C LEU A 391 -17.16 -18.49 -5.48
N ASP A 392 -16.09 -19.29 -5.50
CA ASP A 392 -16.15 -20.75 -5.26
C ASP A 392 -16.72 -21.10 -3.87
N ALA A 393 -16.52 -20.24 -2.87
CA ALA A 393 -17.05 -20.43 -1.52
C ALA A 393 -18.56 -20.07 -1.42
N VAL A 394 -19.11 -19.25 -2.32
CA VAL A 394 -20.51 -18.77 -2.27
C VAL A 394 -21.52 -19.91 -2.13
N PRO A 395 -21.51 -20.99 -2.97
CA PRO A 395 -22.51 -22.04 -2.86
C PRO A 395 -22.43 -22.82 -1.53
N ILE A 396 -21.23 -22.92 -0.93
CA ILE A 396 -21.06 -23.57 0.37
C ILE A 396 -21.64 -22.70 1.48
N VAL A 397 -21.34 -21.40 1.44
CA VAL A 397 -21.83 -20.44 2.44
C VAL A 397 -23.34 -20.27 2.34
N THR A 398 -23.91 -20.10 1.14
CA THR A 398 -25.34 -19.88 0.94
C THR A 398 -26.19 -21.12 1.26
N LYS A 399 -25.61 -22.32 1.18
CA LYS A 399 -26.27 -23.54 1.68
C LYS A 399 -26.48 -23.49 3.20
N ALA A 400 -25.55 -22.91 3.95
CA ALA A 400 -25.62 -22.80 5.42
C ALA A 400 -26.34 -21.52 5.87
N VAL A 401 -26.12 -20.40 5.17
CA VAL A 401 -26.67 -19.07 5.42
C VAL A 401 -27.32 -18.55 4.12
N PRO A 402 -28.54 -18.97 3.78
CA PRO A 402 -29.17 -18.66 2.48
C PRO A 402 -29.31 -17.15 2.21
N SER A 403 -29.51 -16.34 3.26
CA SER A 403 -29.65 -14.89 3.17
C SER A 403 -28.31 -14.15 3.00
N ALA A 404 -27.15 -14.82 3.06
CA ALA A 404 -25.84 -14.19 2.95
C ALA A 404 -25.70 -13.40 1.64
N LYS A 405 -25.13 -12.21 1.74
CA LYS A 405 -24.84 -11.30 0.62
C LYS A 405 -23.33 -11.10 0.49
N PHE A 406 -22.87 -11.06 -0.75
CA PHE A 406 -21.47 -10.84 -1.09
C PHE A 406 -21.37 -9.60 -1.97
N LEU A 407 -20.63 -8.60 -1.50
CA LEU A 407 -20.34 -7.39 -2.25
C LEU A 407 -18.84 -7.33 -2.54
N LEU A 408 -18.48 -7.48 -3.81
CA LEU A 408 -17.12 -7.38 -4.29
C LEU A 408 -16.91 -5.99 -4.91
N PHE A 409 -16.15 -5.15 -4.23
CA PHE A 409 -15.82 -3.80 -4.67
C PHE A 409 -14.42 -3.81 -5.28
N LEU A 410 -14.33 -3.99 -6.61
CA LEU A 410 -13.09 -4.30 -7.29
C LEU A 410 -12.69 -3.18 -8.26
N LEU A 411 -11.41 -2.79 -8.21
CA LEU A 411 -10.84 -1.92 -9.23
C LEU A 411 -10.59 -2.76 -10.49
N PRO A 412 -11.04 -2.29 -11.67
CA PRO A 412 -10.86 -3.03 -12.92
C PRO A 412 -9.38 -3.30 -13.22
N SER A 413 -9.14 -4.43 -13.86
CA SER A 413 -7.84 -4.82 -14.38
C SER A 413 -7.83 -4.66 -15.91
N ASN A 414 -6.64 -4.57 -16.51
CA ASN A 414 -6.47 -4.62 -17.96
C ASN A 414 -6.74 -6.01 -18.53
N ASP A 415 -6.80 -7.05 -17.68
CA ASP A 415 -7.12 -8.42 -18.05
C ASP A 415 -8.63 -8.58 -18.27
N GLN A 416 -9.05 -8.40 -19.52
CA GLN A 416 -10.44 -8.54 -19.95
C GLN A 416 -10.97 -9.98 -19.82
N VAL A 417 -10.09 -10.97 -19.91
CA VAL A 417 -10.47 -12.40 -19.79
C VAL A 417 -10.85 -12.67 -18.34
N GLN A 418 -10.00 -12.28 -17.39
CA GLN A 418 -10.29 -12.42 -15.97
C GLN A 418 -11.56 -11.65 -15.57
N MET A 419 -11.69 -10.41 -16.04
CA MET A 419 -12.88 -9.59 -15.76
C MET A 419 -14.18 -10.29 -16.20
N LYS A 420 -14.19 -10.85 -17.43
CA LYS A 420 -15.36 -11.58 -17.98
C LYS A 420 -15.64 -12.85 -17.18
N ALA A 421 -14.61 -13.62 -16.83
CA ALA A 421 -14.76 -14.85 -16.05
C ALA A 421 -15.41 -14.57 -14.69
N ILE A 422 -14.86 -13.64 -13.90
CA ILE A 422 -15.36 -13.27 -12.57
C ILE A 422 -16.80 -12.71 -12.63
N THR A 423 -17.11 -11.86 -13.62
CA THR A 423 -18.48 -11.32 -13.75
C THR A 423 -19.48 -12.37 -14.20
N ALA A 424 -19.09 -13.31 -15.06
CA ALA A 424 -19.95 -14.43 -15.47
C ALA A 424 -20.25 -15.36 -14.30
N GLU A 425 -19.24 -15.71 -13.52
CA GLU A 425 -19.39 -16.55 -12.33
C GLU A 425 -20.30 -15.91 -11.29
N ALA A 426 -20.06 -14.64 -10.95
CA ALA A 426 -20.92 -13.88 -10.04
C ALA A 426 -22.38 -13.83 -10.50
N SER A 427 -22.63 -13.80 -11.81
CA SER A 427 -23.99 -13.81 -12.39
C SER A 427 -24.73 -15.13 -12.17
N SER A 428 -24.03 -16.18 -11.77
CA SER A 428 -24.65 -17.47 -11.39
C SER A 428 -25.33 -17.42 -10.01
N TYR A 429 -25.07 -16.37 -9.22
CA TYR A 429 -25.61 -16.18 -7.87
C TYR A 429 -26.37 -14.85 -7.75
N PRO A 430 -27.44 -14.63 -8.54
CA PRO A 430 -28.11 -13.31 -8.65
C PRO A 430 -28.73 -12.83 -7.34
N ASP A 431 -29.10 -13.73 -6.43
CA ASP A 431 -29.70 -13.37 -5.15
C ASP A 431 -28.66 -13.04 -4.07
N ASN A 432 -27.39 -13.44 -4.28
CA ASN A 432 -26.37 -13.40 -3.24
C ASN A 432 -25.15 -12.54 -3.58
N VAL A 433 -24.80 -12.32 -4.86
CA VAL A 433 -23.54 -11.66 -5.26
C VAL A 433 -23.78 -10.38 -6.06
N ARG A 434 -23.02 -9.33 -5.73
CA ARG A 434 -22.89 -8.13 -6.56
C ARG A 434 -21.41 -7.75 -6.70
N ILE A 435 -21.02 -7.32 -7.89
CA ILE A 435 -19.69 -6.78 -8.17
C ILE A 435 -19.83 -5.33 -8.60
N ILE A 436 -19.08 -4.44 -7.94
CA ILE A 436 -18.91 -3.04 -8.33
C ILE A 436 -17.51 -2.88 -8.92
N LEU A 437 -17.45 -2.59 -10.21
CA LEU A 437 -16.20 -2.33 -10.95
C LEU A 437 -16.02 -0.83 -11.15
N ALA A 438 -15.87 -0.08 -10.06
CA ALA A 438 -15.75 1.38 -10.11
C ALA A 438 -15.10 1.93 -8.83
N LYS A 439 -14.63 3.17 -8.89
CA LYS A 439 -14.37 3.98 -7.71
C LYS A 439 -15.65 4.72 -7.33
N ASN A 440 -16.22 4.39 -6.21
CA ASN A 440 -17.34 5.11 -5.60
C ASN A 440 -17.06 5.20 -4.09
N ARG A 441 -16.42 6.30 -3.67
CA ARG A 441 -15.99 6.47 -2.28
C ARG A 441 -17.15 6.42 -1.27
N PRO A 442 -18.31 7.06 -1.49
CA PRO A 442 -19.46 6.95 -0.60
C PRO A 442 -19.93 5.51 -0.38
N ILE A 443 -20.17 4.78 -1.47
CA ILE A 443 -20.60 3.38 -1.39
C ILE A 443 -19.51 2.48 -0.79
N TYR A 444 -18.24 2.74 -1.11
CA TYR A 444 -17.11 2.05 -0.50
C TYR A 444 -17.07 2.21 1.02
N MET A 445 -17.16 3.44 1.53
CA MET A 445 -17.20 3.71 2.98
C MET A 445 -18.45 3.11 3.63
N MET A 446 -19.62 3.26 3.00
CA MET A 446 -20.87 2.69 3.52
C MET A 446 -20.81 1.16 3.56
N SER A 447 -20.17 0.51 2.57
CA SER A 447 -19.98 -0.95 2.57
C SER A 447 -19.13 -1.42 3.76
N HIS A 448 -18.08 -0.68 4.10
CA HIS A 448 -17.27 -0.97 5.28
C HIS A 448 -18.03 -0.76 6.60
N LEU A 449 -18.91 0.25 6.71
CA LEU A 449 -19.75 0.43 7.90
C LEU A 449 -20.83 -0.66 8.03
N SER A 450 -21.24 -1.25 6.92
CA SER A 450 -22.39 -2.17 6.84
C SER A 450 -22.00 -3.65 6.89
N ALA A 451 -20.75 -4.01 6.60
CA ALA A 451 -20.33 -5.40 6.46
C ALA A 451 -20.34 -6.15 7.81
N ASP A 452 -20.61 -7.45 7.73
CA ASP A 452 -20.57 -8.39 8.86
C ASP A 452 -19.27 -9.18 8.90
N ALA A 453 -18.65 -9.40 7.73
CA ALA A 453 -17.32 -9.96 7.60
C ALA A 453 -16.60 -9.33 6.39
N TYR A 454 -15.29 -9.23 6.47
CA TYR A 454 -14.44 -8.82 5.37
C TYR A 454 -13.63 -10.02 4.88
N ALA A 455 -13.77 -10.38 3.60
CA ALA A 455 -13.06 -11.50 3.00
C ALA A 455 -11.76 -11.04 2.33
N MET A 456 -10.64 -11.68 2.68
CA MET A 456 -9.31 -11.43 2.11
C MET A 456 -8.62 -12.73 1.71
N PRO A 457 -9.14 -13.44 0.68
CA PRO A 457 -8.62 -14.73 0.25
C PRO A 457 -7.38 -14.60 -0.64
N SER A 458 -6.44 -13.74 -0.26
CA SER A 458 -5.26 -13.43 -1.06
C SER A 458 -4.28 -14.60 -1.14
N ARG A 459 -3.74 -14.86 -2.33
CA ARG A 459 -2.65 -15.82 -2.56
C ARG A 459 -1.28 -15.28 -2.15
N SER A 460 -1.16 -13.97 -2.10
CA SER A 460 0.02 -13.24 -1.61
C SER A 460 -0.41 -11.87 -1.11
N GLU A 461 0.03 -11.49 0.08
CA GLU A 461 -0.31 -10.20 0.68
C GLU A 461 0.86 -9.69 1.52
N PRO A 462 1.61 -8.69 1.05
CA PRO A 462 2.72 -8.13 1.80
C PRO A 462 2.33 -7.53 3.15
N PHE A 463 1.14 -6.90 3.24
CA PHE A 463 0.67 -6.29 4.48
C PHE A 463 -0.84 -6.38 4.69
N GLY A 464 -1.66 -5.79 3.79
CA GLY A 464 -3.12 -5.83 3.89
C GLY A 464 -3.75 -4.55 4.47
N ILE A 465 -3.50 -3.39 3.85
CA ILE A 465 -4.11 -2.11 4.27
C ILE A 465 -5.64 -2.21 4.31
N SER A 466 -6.26 -2.89 3.34
CA SER A 466 -7.71 -3.05 3.28
C SER A 466 -8.29 -3.87 4.45
N ALA A 467 -7.51 -4.80 5.04
CA ALA A 467 -7.90 -5.46 6.29
C ALA A 467 -7.92 -4.47 7.45
N LEU A 468 -6.97 -3.51 7.49
CA LEU A 468 -6.98 -2.46 8.51
C LEU A 468 -8.17 -1.52 8.35
N GLU A 469 -8.54 -1.14 7.13
CA GLU A 469 -9.74 -0.32 6.85
C GLU A 469 -11.01 -1.04 7.32
N ALA A 470 -11.12 -2.34 7.04
CA ALA A 470 -12.21 -3.17 7.52
C ALA A 470 -12.25 -3.24 9.06
N MET A 471 -11.13 -3.54 9.70
CA MET A 471 -11.05 -3.61 11.16
C MET A 471 -11.29 -2.24 11.83
N ALA A 472 -10.82 -1.15 11.25
CA ALA A 472 -11.05 0.21 11.76
C ALA A 472 -12.54 0.58 11.79
N THR A 473 -13.35 -0.03 10.91
CA THR A 473 -14.81 0.10 10.89
C THR A 473 -15.52 -1.04 11.65
N GLY A 474 -14.77 -1.88 12.34
CA GLY A 474 -15.31 -2.96 13.18
C GLY A 474 -15.70 -4.22 12.41
N ASN A 475 -15.15 -4.46 11.22
CA ASN A 475 -15.42 -5.69 10.47
C ASN A 475 -14.36 -6.75 10.79
N PRO A 476 -14.74 -7.93 11.29
CA PRO A 476 -13.81 -9.04 11.41
C PRO A 476 -13.36 -9.54 10.03
N VAL A 477 -12.12 -9.97 9.96
CA VAL A 477 -11.48 -10.38 8.71
C VAL A 477 -11.41 -11.90 8.61
N VAL A 478 -11.92 -12.47 7.51
CA VAL A 478 -11.60 -13.84 7.10
C VAL A 478 -10.48 -13.74 6.08
N GLY A 479 -9.27 -14.08 6.49
CA GLY A 479 -8.07 -13.89 5.69
C GLY A 479 -7.26 -15.16 5.46
N SER A 480 -6.58 -15.24 4.31
CA SER A 480 -5.59 -16.31 4.09
C SER A 480 -4.46 -16.19 5.11
N ASP A 481 -4.00 -17.32 5.63
CA ASP A 481 -2.88 -17.39 6.57
C ASP A 481 -1.54 -17.20 5.85
N ILE A 482 -1.28 -15.94 5.40
CA ILE A 482 -0.09 -15.60 4.61
C ILE A 482 0.36 -14.15 4.85
N GLY A 483 1.66 -13.93 4.67
CA GLY A 483 2.28 -12.60 4.64
C GLY A 483 1.85 -11.70 5.78
N GLY A 484 1.57 -10.43 5.48
CA GLY A 484 1.17 -9.45 6.47
C GLY A 484 -0.22 -9.68 7.08
N ILE A 485 -1.09 -10.53 6.47
CA ILE A 485 -2.39 -10.85 7.05
C ILE A 485 -2.21 -11.53 8.41
N ARG A 486 -1.20 -12.39 8.57
CA ARG A 486 -0.84 -13.03 9.86
C ARG A 486 -0.53 -12.03 10.96
N GLU A 487 -0.05 -10.85 10.60
CA GLU A 487 0.34 -9.83 11.56
C GLU A 487 -0.80 -8.84 11.83
N THR A 488 -1.60 -8.56 10.82
CA THR A 488 -2.73 -7.62 10.94
C THR A 488 -3.92 -8.24 11.65
N VAL A 489 -4.26 -9.49 11.34
CA VAL A 489 -5.42 -10.21 11.90
C VAL A 489 -5.00 -11.05 13.11
N ALA A 490 -5.65 -10.86 14.24
CA ALA A 490 -5.56 -11.76 15.38
C ALA A 490 -6.61 -12.87 15.22
N ASP A 491 -6.15 -14.11 15.02
CA ASP A 491 -7.04 -15.24 14.77
C ASP A 491 -7.83 -15.60 16.04
N LEU A 492 -9.16 -15.64 15.94
CA LEU A 492 -10.09 -16.04 17.01
C LEU A 492 -9.78 -17.43 17.57
N THR A 493 -9.27 -18.34 16.76
CA THR A 493 -8.95 -19.72 17.18
C THR A 493 -7.75 -19.78 18.13
N THR A 494 -6.92 -18.76 18.15
CA THR A 494 -5.71 -18.67 18.99
C THR A 494 -5.78 -17.55 20.03
N HIS A 495 -6.50 -16.46 19.75
CA HIS A 495 -6.59 -15.28 20.62
C HIS A 495 -7.95 -15.17 21.35
N ASN A 496 -8.86 -16.13 21.15
CA ASN A 496 -10.20 -16.14 21.74
C ASN A 496 -10.92 -14.79 21.52
N GLU A 497 -11.55 -14.25 22.54
CA GLU A 497 -12.36 -13.02 22.50
C GLU A 497 -11.55 -11.76 22.07
N ALA A 498 -10.24 -11.78 22.18
CA ALA A 498 -9.36 -10.71 21.67
C ALA A 498 -9.06 -10.84 20.16
N GLY A 499 -9.58 -11.88 19.52
CA GLY A 499 -9.44 -12.11 18.07
C GLY A 499 -10.16 -11.04 17.25
N THR A 500 -9.68 -10.83 16.03
CA THR A 500 -10.23 -9.84 15.08
C THR A 500 -10.68 -10.47 13.76
N GLY A 501 -10.65 -11.79 13.70
CA GLY A 501 -11.05 -12.52 12.51
C GLY A 501 -10.64 -13.99 12.56
N ILE A 502 -10.72 -14.67 11.45
CA ILE A 502 -10.32 -16.07 11.31
C ILE A 502 -9.33 -16.20 10.15
N LEU A 503 -8.20 -16.86 10.41
CA LEU A 503 -7.22 -17.19 9.39
C LEU A 503 -7.46 -18.60 8.85
N PHE A 504 -7.38 -18.76 7.53
CA PHE A 504 -7.56 -20.05 6.87
C PHE A 504 -6.36 -20.37 5.95
N PRO A 505 -6.08 -21.68 5.66
CA PRO A 505 -5.00 -22.06 4.77
C PRO A 505 -5.19 -21.48 3.36
N VAL A 506 -4.08 -21.00 2.75
CA VAL A 506 -4.10 -20.43 1.40
C VAL A 506 -4.72 -21.39 0.40
N GLU A 507 -5.61 -20.90 -0.48
CA GLU A 507 -6.30 -21.67 -1.52
C GLU A 507 -7.25 -22.77 -1.01
N ASP A 508 -7.56 -22.80 0.30
CA ASP A 508 -8.55 -23.73 0.85
C ASP A 508 -9.95 -23.08 0.86
N THR A 509 -10.70 -23.28 -0.23
CA THR A 509 -12.07 -22.78 -0.40
C THR A 509 -13.02 -23.30 0.69
N LYS A 510 -12.82 -24.55 1.16
CA LYS A 510 -13.68 -25.13 2.22
C LYS A 510 -13.42 -24.43 3.56
N ALA A 511 -12.17 -24.23 3.93
CA ALA A 511 -11.80 -23.53 5.17
C ALA A 511 -12.23 -22.05 5.11
N LEU A 512 -12.12 -21.38 3.94
CA LEU A 512 -12.68 -20.04 3.71
C LEU A 512 -14.18 -20.01 3.97
N ALA A 513 -14.94 -20.96 3.38
CA ALA A 513 -16.38 -21.05 3.56
C ALA A 513 -16.76 -21.31 5.02
N ASP A 514 -16.10 -22.24 5.71
CA ASP A 514 -16.34 -22.56 7.12
C ASP A 514 -16.08 -21.36 8.04
N SER A 515 -15.03 -20.59 7.74
CA SER A 515 -14.70 -19.36 8.47
C SER A 515 -15.76 -18.26 8.27
N LEU A 516 -16.20 -18.07 7.01
CA LEU A 516 -17.27 -17.13 6.69
C LEU A 516 -18.59 -17.53 7.36
N ILE A 517 -19.00 -18.80 7.26
CA ILE A 517 -20.21 -19.30 7.90
C ILE A 517 -20.16 -19.02 9.40
N SER A 518 -19.07 -19.38 10.06
CA SER A 518 -18.92 -19.18 11.50
C SER A 518 -19.04 -17.71 11.90
N LEU A 519 -18.35 -16.79 11.21
CA LEU A 519 -18.42 -15.35 11.52
C LEU A 519 -19.81 -14.75 11.19
N LEU A 520 -20.40 -15.12 10.06
CA LEU A 520 -21.74 -14.61 9.72
C LEU A 520 -22.79 -15.04 10.76
N LEU A 521 -22.71 -16.28 11.25
CA LEU A 521 -23.61 -16.77 12.31
C LEU A 521 -23.34 -16.07 13.64
N VAL A 522 -22.08 -15.78 14.01
CA VAL A 522 -21.75 -14.92 15.17
C VAL A 522 -22.44 -13.57 15.08
N MET A 523 -22.33 -12.91 13.91
CA MET A 523 -22.94 -11.58 13.71
C MET A 523 -24.47 -11.62 13.72
N GLN A 524 -25.08 -12.68 13.18
CA GLN A 524 -26.53 -12.86 13.24
C GLN A 524 -27.04 -13.09 14.68
N ILE A 525 -26.35 -13.91 15.47
CA ILE A 525 -26.67 -14.14 16.87
C ILE A 525 -26.57 -12.84 17.67
N ASP A 526 -25.49 -12.09 17.47
CA ASP A 526 -25.29 -10.77 18.11
C ASP A 526 -26.42 -9.79 17.75
N GLU A 527 -26.78 -9.71 16.45
CA GLU A 527 -27.89 -8.87 15.98
C GLU A 527 -29.24 -9.28 16.62
N GLN A 528 -29.55 -10.57 16.61
CA GLN A 528 -30.78 -11.09 17.22
C GLN A 528 -30.82 -10.82 18.73
N THR A 529 -29.72 -11.07 19.42
CA THR A 529 -29.57 -10.79 20.86
C THR A 529 -29.81 -9.31 21.17
N GLN A 530 -29.26 -8.40 20.38
CA GLN A 530 -29.47 -6.97 20.56
C GLN A 530 -30.92 -6.52 20.26
N ARG A 531 -31.60 -7.20 19.35
CA ARG A 531 -33.00 -6.95 19.04
C ARG A 531 -33.97 -7.59 20.03
N GLY A 532 -33.49 -8.40 20.99
CA GLY A 532 -34.31 -9.11 21.97
C GLY A 532 -34.96 -10.37 21.42
N ASP A 533 -34.49 -10.92 20.33
CA ASP A 533 -34.96 -12.15 19.69
C ASP A 533 -34.20 -13.35 20.28
N LEU A 534 -34.93 -14.30 20.92
CA LEU A 534 -34.32 -15.34 21.75
C LEU A 534 -34.03 -16.68 21.04
N ASP A 535 -34.31 -16.82 19.74
CA ASP A 535 -34.12 -18.06 18.99
C ASP A 535 -32.66 -18.35 18.55
N SER A 536 -31.70 -17.64 19.17
CA SER A 536 -30.27 -17.66 18.77
C SER A 536 -29.54 -18.98 19.02
N ILE A 537 -30.05 -19.87 19.90
CA ILE A 537 -29.30 -21.10 20.32
C ILE A 537 -29.18 -22.11 19.18
N ASP A 538 -30.15 -22.19 18.27
CA ASP A 538 -30.10 -23.14 17.15
C ASP A 538 -29.05 -22.77 16.08
N LEU A 539 -28.74 -21.49 15.93
CA LEU A 539 -27.76 -21.02 14.96
C LEU A 539 -26.31 -21.42 15.36
N SER A 540 -26.00 -21.44 16.64
CA SER A 540 -24.64 -21.82 17.10
C SER A 540 -24.29 -23.28 16.77
N ARG A 541 -25.28 -24.18 16.76
CA ARG A 541 -25.10 -25.59 16.39
C ARG A 541 -24.74 -25.80 14.93
N ARG A 542 -25.02 -24.80 14.07
CA ARG A 542 -24.74 -24.83 12.63
C ARG A 542 -23.33 -24.33 12.27
N MET A 543 -22.56 -23.83 13.27
CA MET A 543 -21.22 -23.31 13.04
C MET A 543 -20.22 -24.45 12.77
N PRO A 544 -19.46 -24.38 11.65
CA PRO A 544 -18.45 -25.39 11.34
C PRO A 544 -17.28 -25.39 12.33
N ILE A 545 -16.87 -24.21 12.81
CA ILE A 545 -15.74 -24.05 13.75
C ILE A 545 -16.28 -24.16 15.18
N LYS A 546 -16.08 -25.36 15.78
CA LYS A 546 -16.61 -25.68 17.12
C LYS A 546 -16.16 -24.70 18.21
N LEU A 547 -14.90 -24.25 18.20
CA LEU A 547 -14.41 -23.29 19.19
C LEU A 547 -15.18 -21.97 19.14
N VAL A 548 -15.50 -21.47 17.93
CA VAL A 548 -16.30 -20.25 17.76
C VAL A 548 -17.73 -20.47 18.26
N ALA A 549 -18.30 -21.65 17.99
CA ALA A 549 -19.62 -22.02 18.51
C ALA A 549 -19.66 -22.06 20.05
N GLU A 550 -18.61 -22.59 20.68
CA GLU A 550 -18.46 -22.58 22.15
C GLU A 550 -18.33 -21.19 22.74
N MET A 551 -17.58 -20.29 22.05
CA MET A 551 -17.45 -18.89 22.46
C MET A 551 -18.81 -18.17 22.43
N VAL A 552 -19.58 -18.30 21.34
CA VAL A 552 -20.93 -17.75 21.22
C VAL A 552 -21.88 -18.32 22.26
N GLY A 553 -21.76 -19.62 22.58
CA GLY A 553 -22.56 -20.24 23.65
C GLY A 553 -22.31 -19.64 25.03
N ARG A 554 -21.11 -19.10 25.27
CA ARG A 554 -20.73 -18.38 26.49
C ARG A 554 -21.13 -16.89 26.45
N ASP A 555 -20.98 -16.26 25.30
CA ASP A 555 -21.31 -14.85 25.09
C ASP A 555 -22.06 -14.66 23.75
N PRO A 556 -23.40 -14.56 23.76
CA PRO A 556 -24.20 -14.29 22.58
C PRO A 556 -23.89 -12.92 21.92
N ARG A 557 -23.21 -12.01 22.62
CA ARG A 557 -22.75 -10.71 22.12
C ARG A 557 -21.30 -10.73 21.63
N LEU A 558 -20.74 -11.90 21.38
CA LEU A 558 -19.38 -12.09 20.86
C LEU A 558 -19.13 -11.23 19.59
N GLY A 559 -20.12 -11.04 18.74
CA GLY A 559 -20.02 -10.19 17.55
C GLY A 559 -19.63 -8.74 17.90
N THR A 560 -20.26 -8.15 18.91
CA THR A 560 -19.92 -6.83 19.43
C THR A 560 -18.47 -6.81 19.97
N THR A 561 -18.08 -7.80 20.76
CA THR A 561 -16.74 -7.94 21.33
C THR A 561 -15.67 -7.99 20.25
N ILE A 562 -15.89 -8.79 19.20
CA ILE A 562 -14.95 -8.89 18.05
C ILE A 562 -14.84 -7.55 17.32
N ARG A 563 -15.96 -6.84 17.09
CA ARG A 563 -15.96 -5.53 16.44
C ARG A 563 -15.13 -4.49 17.20
N GLU A 564 -15.25 -4.47 18.52
CA GLU A 564 -14.45 -3.59 19.37
C GLU A 564 -12.96 -4.00 19.36
N SER A 565 -12.67 -5.30 19.40
CA SER A 565 -11.30 -5.83 19.27
C SER A 565 -10.66 -5.43 17.94
N CYS A 566 -11.41 -5.44 16.83
CA CYS A 566 -10.96 -4.96 15.52
C CYS A 566 -10.51 -3.49 15.57
N LYS A 567 -11.37 -2.61 16.07
CA LYS A 567 -11.07 -1.17 16.18
C LYS A 567 -9.87 -0.93 17.08
N LEU A 568 -9.85 -1.54 18.27
CA LEU A 568 -8.78 -1.40 19.24
C LEU A 568 -7.42 -1.87 18.69
N ARG A 569 -7.40 -2.98 17.94
CA ARG A 569 -6.17 -3.50 17.33
C ARG A 569 -5.56 -2.50 16.33
N VAL A 570 -6.38 -1.88 15.48
CA VAL A 570 -5.91 -0.84 14.55
C VAL A 570 -5.40 0.36 15.33
N ASP A 571 -6.15 0.83 16.33
CA ASP A 571 -5.78 2.00 17.13
C ASP A 571 -4.44 1.84 17.85
N LEU A 572 -4.19 0.68 18.43
CA LEU A 572 -2.98 0.43 19.22
C LEU A 572 -1.75 0.15 18.35
N ASN A 573 -1.92 -0.57 17.22
CA ASN A 573 -0.78 -1.14 16.51
C ASN A 573 -0.54 -0.54 15.12
N PHE A 574 -1.59 -0.11 14.42
CA PHE A 574 -1.53 0.16 12.99
C PHE A 574 -1.94 1.59 12.61
N ARG A 575 -1.76 2.56 13.51
CA ARG A 575 -1.84 3.98 13.14
C ARG A 575 -0.57 4.42 12.43
N TRP A 576 -0.68 5.36 11.49
CA TRP A 576 0.48 5.91 10.78
C TRP A 576 1.56 6.43 11.73
N LYS A 577 1.18 6.94 12.90
CA LYS A 577 2.13 7.35 13.94
C LYS A 577 3.07 6.23 14.37
N ASN A 578 2.58 4.99 14.48
CA ASN A 578 3.42 3.83 14.79
C ASN A 578 4.38 3.52 13.62
N ALA A 579 3.87 3.56 12.39
CA ALA A 579 4.67 3.39 11.18
C ALA A 579 5.79 4.45 11.06
N GLY A 580 5.47 5.71 11.34
CA GLY A 580 6.45 6.81 11.36
C GLY A 580 7.58 6.57 12.37
N ARG A 581 7.26 6.09 13.58
CA ARG A 581 8.28 5.72 14.57
C ARG A 581 9.18 4.61 14.06
N MET A 582 8.59 3.54 13.52
CA MET A 582 9.35 2.43 12.95
C MET A 582 10.28 2.91 11.82
N ALA A 583 9.79 3.80 10.95
CA ALA A 583 10.60 4.37 9.88
C ALA A 583 11.80 5.17 10.43
N LEU A 584 11.59 6.00 11.45
CA LEU A 584 12.67 6.74 12.11
C LEU A 584 13.72 5.81 12.71
N ASP A 585 13.31 4.73 13.40
CA ASP A 585 14.23 3.73 13.94
C ASP A 585 15.09 3.10 12.82
N ARG A 586 14.52 2.88 11.62
CA ARG A 586 15.24 2.35 10.45
C ARG A 586 16.17 3.39 9.82
N TYR A 587 15.76 4.65 9.79
CA TYR A 587 16.62 5.74 9.32
C TYR A 587 17.82 5.94 10.26
N GLU A 588 17.61 5.95 11.58
CA GLU A 588 18.70 6.00 12.56
C GLU A 588 19.64 4.79 12.44
N ALA A 589 19.08 3.59 12.26
CA ALA A 589 19.86 2.38 12.02
C ALA A 589 20.72 2.51 10.76
N THR A 590 20.17 3.08 9.69
CA THR A 590 20.88 3.35 8.43
C THR A 590 22.05 4.30 8.63
N MET A 591 21.82 5.43 9.29
CA MET A 591 22.86 6.41 9.59
C MET A 591 24.01 5.79 10.43
N ASN A 592 23.65 4.98 11.42
CA ASN A 592 24.62 4.28 12.25
C ASN A 592 25.44 3.24 11.47
N LEU A 593 24.86 2.58 10.46
CA LEU A 593 25.59 1.64 9.59
C LEU A 593 26.60 2.36 8.68
N VAL A 594 26.22 3.52 8.15
CA VAL A 594 27.05 4.33 7.25
C VAL A 594 28.18 5.05 8.03
N ALA A 595 27.90 5.52 9.25
CA ALA A 595 28.87 6.24 10.09
C ALA A 595 29.94 5.33 10.71
N ARG A 596 29.76 4.00 10.74
CA ARG A 596 30.79 3.07 11.27
C ARG A 596 31.99 3.04 10.32
N PRO A 597 33.20 3.50 10.74
CA PRO A 597 34.41 3.30 9.95
C PRO A 597 34.57 1.78 9.76
N SER A 598 34.83 1.37 8.52
CA SER A 598 35.15 -0.04 8.25
C SER A 598 36.35 -0.43 9.13
N SER A 599 36.13 -1.31 10.11
CA SER A 599 37.14 -1.80 11.06
C SER A 599 38.38 -2.46 10.36
N LEU A 600 38.40 -2.48 9.05
CA LEU A 600 39.46 -2.99 8.19
C LEU A 600 40.50 -1.91 7.77
N ALA A 601 40.30 -0.63 8.14
CA ALA A 601 41.30 0.43 7.85
C ALA A 601 42.45 0.47 8.88
N LYS A 602 42.46 -0.36 9.93
CA LYS A 602 43.52 -0.41 10.96
C LYS A 602 44.68 -1.37 10.64
N GLY A 603 44.69 -1.99 9.45
CA GLY A 603 45.69 -3.01 9.09
C GLY A 603 46.77 -2.58 8.09
N ILE A 604 46.84 -1.30 7.71
CA ILE A 604 47.94 -0.81 6.83
C ILE A 604 48.53 0.47 7.44
N ARG A 605 49.16 0.34 8.58
CA ARG A 605 50.28 1.16 9.10
C ARG A 605 51.06 0.26 10.05
N GLY A 606 51.97 -0.43 9.50
CA GLY A 606 53.00 -1.20 10.14
C GLY A 606 54.05 -1.56 9.11
#